data_ad988735f016c57048340e6cb4af12fe
#
_entry.id   ad988735f016c57048340e6cb4af12fe
#
_cell.length_a   1.000
_cell.length_b   1.000
_cell.length_c   1.000
_cell.angle_alpha   90.00
_cell.angle_beta   90.00
_cell.angle_gamma   90.00
#
_symmetry.space_group_name_H-M   'P 1'
#
loop_
_entity.id
_entity.type
_entity.pdbx_description
1 polymer ?
#
loop_
_entity_poly.entity_id
_entity_poly.type
_entity_poly.pdbx_seq_one_letter_code
_entity_poly.pdbx_strand_id
1 'polypeptide(L)'
;MERNAPMTLHPAIYKVMKRLFKVQEERKATIFFEIYGHVQQVSVRIYKGEWEPDKDASFSDNLYIDSSLEDNIRHVEDFVNSIDNYINNHL
;
A
#
# COMPACT_ATOMS: atom_id res chain seq x y z
N MET A 1 2.34 24.95 -15.55
CA MET A 1 2.20 24.34 -15.11
C MET A 1 2.28 23.93 -14.34
N GLU A 2 2.30 23.78 -13.89
CA GLU A 2 2.45 23.40 -13.11
C GLU A 2 2.31 22.51 -12.55
N ARG A 3 2.08 22.20 -12.39
CA ARG A 3 2.19 21.39 -11.85
C ARG A 3 2.49 20.98 -10.85
N ASN A 4 2.15 21.05 -10.40
CA ASN A 4 3.16 20.63 -9.51
C ASN A 4 2.84 20.70 -8.06
N ALA A 5 1.57 20.52 -7.73
CA ALA A 5 1.20 20.27 -6.37
C ALA A 5 1.90 18.99 -5.93
N PRO A 6 2.58 18.98 -4.78
CA PRO A 6 3.20 17.75 -4.30
C PRO A 6 2.12 16.70 -4.06
N MET A 7 2.47 15.45 -4.32
CA MET A 7 1.60 14.32 -4.02
C MET A 7 1.44 14.22 -2.51
N THR A 8 0.23 14.41 -2.03
CA THR A 8 -0.05 14.32 -0.60
C THR A 8 -0.81 13.05 -0.31
N LEU A 9 -0.24 12.19 0.51
CA LEU A 9 -0.90 10.95 0.90
C LEU A 9 -1.78 11.17 2.11
N HIS A 10 -2.94 10.52 2.09
CA HIS A 10 -3.85 10.55 3.23
C HIS A 10 -3.15 9.94 4.45
N PRO A 11 -3.38 10.49 5.66
CA PRO A 11 -2.74 9.96 6.87
C PRO A 11 -2.92 8.47 7.10
N ALA A 12 -4.04 7.90 6.65
CA ALA A 12 -4.28 6.45 6.78
C ALA A 12 -3.24 5.63 6.02
N ILE A 13 -2.70 6.16 4.92
CA ILE A 13 -1.66 5.48 4.14
C ILE A 13 -0.39 5.37 4.98
N TYR A 14 -0.02 6.44 5.68
CA TYR A 14 1.16 6.42 6.54
C TYR A 14 1.00 5.42 7.69
N LYS A 15 -0.21 5.33 8.24
CA LYS A 15 -0.47 4.36 9.30
C LYS A 15 -0.32 2.92 8.82
N VAL A 16 -0.84 2.63 7.64
CA VAL A 16 -0.75 1.27 7.10
C VAL A 16 0.69 0.95 6.67
N MET A 17 1.43 1.93 6.17
CA MET A 17 2.85 1.76 5.87
C MET A 17 3.62 1.38 7.13
N LYS A 18 3.35 2.08 8.22
CA LYS A 18 4.02 1.80 9.50
C LYS A 18 3.70 0.39 9.97
N ARG A 19 2.47 -0.02 9.81
CA ARG A 19 2.05 -1.37 10.19
C ARG A 19 2.73 -2.43 9.33
N LEU A 20 2.82 -2.20 8.03
CA LEU A 20 3.53 -3.10 7.12
C LEU A 20 5.01 -3.18 7.45
N PHE A 21 5.61 -2.05 7.78
CA PHE A 21 7.01 -2.00 8.16
C PHE A 21 7.27 -2.87 9.38
N LYS A 22 6.37 -2.84 10.36
CA LYS A 22 6.48 -3.66 11.55
C LYS A 22 6.38 -5.14 11.23
N VAL A 23 5.47 -5.51 10.33
CA VAL A 23 5.34 -6.89 9.87
C VAL A 23 6.64 -7.37 9.24
N GLN A 24 7.27 -6.51 8.44
CA GLN A 24 8.55 -6.81 7.80
C GLN A 24 9.65 -6.97 8.84
N GLU A 25 9.68 -6.08 9.85
CA GLU A 25 10.67 -6.17 10.92
C GLU A 25 10.55 -7.47 11.70
N GLU A 26 9.34 -7.95 11.90
CA GLU A 26 9.07 -9.19 12.61
C GLU A 26 9.28 -10.41 11.73
N ARG A 27 9.67 -10.21 10.48
CA ARG A 27 9.94 -11.27 9.50
C ARG A 27 8.77 -12.20 9.22
N LYS A 28 7.55 -11.68 9.41
CA LYS A 28 6.33 -12.43 9.09
C LYS A 28 6.06 -12.45 7.60
N ALA A 29 6.55 -11.43 6.90
CA ALA A 29 6.33 -11.28 5.47
C ALA A 29 7.40 -10.39 4.87
N THR A 30 7.53 -10.45 3.54
CA THR A 30 8.36 -9.53 2.78
C THR A 30 7.43 -8.55 2.08
N ILE A 31 7.65 -7.27 2.31
CA ILE A 31 6.76 -6.20 1.86
C ILE A 31 7.45 -5.38 0.77
N PHE A 32 6.74 -5.19 -0.33
CA PHE A 32 7.13 -4.22 -1.37
C PHE A 32 6.08 -3.12 -1.38
N PHE A 33 6.48 -1.93 -1.02
CA PHE A 33 5.61 -0.76 -1.02
C PHE A 33 6.23 0.26 -1.94
N GLU A 34 5.53 0.58 -3.03
CA GLU A 34 6.07 1.44 -4.07
C GLU A 34 5.17 2.62 -4.35
N ILE A 35 5.78 3.77 -4.59
CA ILE A 35 5.05 4.98 -4.95
C ILE A 35 5.53 5.40 -6.34
N TYR A 36 4.59 5.50 -7.26
CA TYR A 36 4.86 5.93 -8.63
C TYR A 36 4.29 7.33 -8.80
N GLY A 37 5.12 8.34 -8.53
CA GLY A 37 4.67 9.74 -8.48
C GLY A 37 4.14 10.27 -9.79
N HIS A 38 4.68 9.80 -10.91
CA HIS A 38 4.27 10.31 -12.22
C HIS A 38 2.85 9.89 -12.63
N VAL A 39 2.32 8.84 -12.03
CA VAL A 39 0.94 8.39 -12.26
C VAL A 39 0.12 8.40 -10.98
N GLN A 40 0.69 8.93 -9.91
CA GLN A 40 0.06 9.03 -8.61
C GLN A 40 -0.52 7.71 -8.14
N GLN A 41 0.30 6.68 -8.18
CA GLN A 41 -0.09 5.34 -7.79
C GLN A 41 0.73 4.86 -6.60
N VAL A 42 0.06 4.19 -5.68
CA VAL A 42 0.70 3.47 -4.58
C VAL A 42 0.42 1.99 -4.78
N SER A 43 1.47 1.18 -4.68
CA SER A 43 1.35 -0.26 -4.90
C SER A 43 1.92 -1.00 -3.70
N VAL A 44 1.25 -2.07 -3.28
CA VAL A 44 1.75 -2.92 -2.21
C VAL A 44 1.69 -4.38 -2.67
N ARG A 45 2.77 -5.11 -2.37
CA ARG A 45 2.79 -6.57 -2.55
C ARG A 45 3.33 -7.17 -1.27
N ILE A 46 2.68 -8.22 -0.81
CA ILE A 46 3.04 -8.91 0.40
C ILE A 46 3.32 -10.37 0.06
N TYR A 47 4.52 -10.83 0.41
CA TYR A 47 4.91 -12.23 0.26
C TYR A 47 5.02 -12.81 1.66
N LYS A 48 4.15 -13.76 1.97
CA LYS A 48 4.14 -14.38 3.28
C LYS A 48 5.46 -15.14 3.47
N GLY A 49 6.17 -14.83 4.54
CA GLY A 49 7.49 -15.40 4.79
C GLY A 49 8.57 -14.71 3.94
N GLU A 50 9.56 -15.49 3.50
CA GLU A 50 10.67 -14.96 2.74
C GLU A 50 10.32 -14.81 1.26
N TRP A 51 10.88 -13.78 0.63
CA TRP A 51 10.69 -13.55 -0.79
C TRP A 51 11.59 -14.50 -1.59
N GLU A 52 11.04 -15.03 -2.68
CA GLU A 52 11.77 -15.84 -3.66
C GLU A 52 11.38 -15.39 -5.06
N PRO A 53 12.32 -15.43 -6.03
CA PRO A 53 12.04 -14.90 -7.39
C PRO A 53 10.84 -15.55 -8.10
N ASP A 54 10.59 -16.84 -7.86
CA ASP A 54 9.52 -17.56 -8.53
C ASP A 54 8.22 -17.59 -7.76
N LYS A 55 8.18 -16.89 -6.63
CA LYS A 55 7.04 -16.92 -5.73
C LYS A 55 6.06 -15.79 -6.09
N ASP A 56 4.79 -16.13 -6.21
CA ASP A 56 3.75 -15.13 -6.42
C ASP A 56 3.44 -14.40 -5.11
N ALA A 57 3.04 -13.14 -5.24
CA ALA A 57 2.63 -12.38 -4.07
C ALA A 57 1.41 -13.02 -3.43
N SER A 58 1.44 -13.12 -2.11
CA SER A 58 0.29 -13.62 -1.34
C SER A 58 -0.86 -12.62 -1.34
N PHE A 59 -0.53 -11.34 -1.46
CA PHE A 59 -1.47 -10.25 -1.52
C PHE A 59 -0.88 -9.14 -2.37
N SER A 60 -1.70 -8.49 -3.19
CA SER A 60 -1.28 -7.28 -3.89
C SER A 60 -2.47 -6.38 -4.08
N ASP A 61 -2.22 -5.08 -4.03
CA ASP A 61 -3.25 -4.08 -4.26
C ASP A 61 -2.60 -2.79 -4.74
N ASN A 62 -3.38 -1.99 -5.43
CA ASN A 62 -2.92 -0.71 -5.96
C ASN A 62 -3.94 0.37 -5.60
N LEU A 63 -3.43 1.55 -5.34
CA LEU A 63 -4.24 2.72 -5.09
C LEU A 63 -3.85 3.82 -6.08
N TYR A 64 -4.81 4.33 -6.83
CA TYR A 64 -4.59 5.50 -7.67
C TYR A 64 -5.16 6.70 -6.94
N ILE A 65 -4.33 7.73 -6.77
CA ILE A 65 -4.75 8.96 -6.12
C ILE A 65 -5.32 9.85 -7.21
N ASP A 66 -6.63 9.85 -7.30
CA ASP A 66 -7.34 10.46 -8.39
C ASP A 66 -7.78 11.89 -8.08
N SER A 67 -8.43 12.51 -9.05
CA SER A 67 -8.76 13.91 -9.04
C SER A 67 -9.88 14.30 -8.10
N SER A 68 -10.77 13.39 -7.77
CA SER A 68 -11.90 13.70 -6.90
C SER A 68 -11.55 13.39 -5.44
N LEU A 69 -11.74 14.37 -4.57
CA LEU A 69 -11.46 14.20 -3.15
C LEU A 69 -12.33 13.10 -2.53
N GLU A 70 -13.61 13.07 -2.89
CA GLU A 70 -14.53 12.07 -2.35
C GLU A 70 -14.15 10.66 -2.79
N ASP A 71 -13.82 10.50 -4.07
CA ASP A 71 -13.39 9.21 -4.61
C ASP A 71 -12.06 8.79 -3.99
N ASN A 72 -11.15 9.73 -3.78
CA ASN A 72 -9.88 9.43 -3.15
C ASN A 72 -10.05 8.90 -1.73
N ILE A 73 -10.95 9.50 -0.96
CA ILE A 73 -11.18 9.05 0.42
C ILE A 73 -11.68 7.61 0.42
N ARG A 74 -12.64 7.30 -0.46
CA ARG A 74 -13.19 5.95 -0.55
C ARG A 74 -12.12 4.95 -0.97
N HIS A 75 -11.34 5.29 -1.99
CA HIS A 75 -10.30 4.42 -2.50
C HIS A 75 -9.22 4.16 -1.43
N VAL A 76 -8.86 5.21 -0.68
CA VAL A 76 -7.91 5.08 0.42
C VAL A 76 -8.44 4.15 1.49
N GLU A 77 -9.70 4.30 1.88
CA GLU A 77 -10.30 3.45 2.91
C GLU A 77 -10.33 2.00 2.46
N ASP A 78 -10.73 1.73 1.22
CA ASP A 78 -10.78 0.38 0.68
C ASP A 78 -9.39 -0.24 0.65
N PHE A 79 -8.41 0.52 0.21
CA PHE A 79 -7.02 0.08 0.12
C PHE A 79 -6.48 -0.28 1.52
N VAL A 80 -6.65 0.62 2.48
CA VAL A 80 -6.19 0.42 3.85
C VAL A 80 -6.90 -0.77 4.49
N ASN A 81 -8.21 -0.87 4.30
CA ASN A 81 -8.98 -1.97 4.87
C ASN A 81 -8.57 -3.32 4.29
N SER A 82 -8.27 -3.38 3.00
CA SER A 82 -7.81 -4.60 2.36
C SER A 82 -6.50 -5.08 2.97
N ILE A 83 -5.57 -4.15 3.17
CA ILE A 83 -4.27 -4.47 3.77
C ILE A 83 -4.43 -4.91 5.22
N ASP A 84 -5.22 -4.16 5.99
CA ASP A 84 -5.45 -4.49 7.41
C ASP A 84 -6.10 -5.86 7.56
N ASN A 85 -7.09 -6.15 6.72
CA ASN A 85 -7.74 -7.45 6.75
C ASN A 85 -6.77 -8.58 6.43
N TYR A 86 -5.90 -8.36 5.45
CA TYR A 86 -4.92 -9.37 5.11
C TYR A 86 -3.97 -9.63 6.29
N ILE A 87 -3.45 -8.56 6.90
CA ILE A 87 -2.55 -8.68 8.04
C ILE A 87 -3.24 -9.41 9.19
N ASN A 88 -4.47 -9.02 9.50
CA ASN A 88 -5.20 -9.59 10.62
C ASN A 88 -5.54 -11.08 10.42
N ASN A 89 -5.77 -11.50 9.19
CA ASN A 89 -6.26 -12.84 8.91
C ASN A 89 -5.17 -13.81 8.45
N HIS A 90 -4.03 -13.32 8.00
CA HIS A 90 -3.00 -14.17 7.39
C HIS A 90 -1.61 -13.99 8.00
N LEU A 91 -1.42 -12.95 8.74
CA LEU A 91 -0.14 -12.65 9.38
C LEU A 91 -0.32 -12.47 10.88
#